data_0b90ca580a940289ccaf6dea35318fa1
#
_entry.id   0b90ca580a940289ccaf6dea35318fa1
#
_cell.length_a   1.000
_cell.length_b   1.000
_cell.length_c   1.000
_cell.angle_alpha   90.00
_cell.angle_beta   90.00
_cell.angle_gamma   90.00
#
_symmetry.space_group_name_H-M   'P 1'
#
loop_
_entity.id
_entity.type
_entity.pdbx_description
1 polymer ?
#
loop_
_entity_poly.entity_id
_entity_poly.type
_entity_poly.pdbx_seq_one_letter_code
_entity_poly.pdbx_strand_id
1 'polypeptide(L)'
;GYITYMRTDSVTLSQEAIAAAREAVVKHFGENYLSDAPKQYATKTAGAQEAHECIRPAGAKFRDPAEIASKVPADQLKLYTLIWQRTLACQMADATGSTATVRLSASTESNGEAMFQASGTVIEFPGFMKATGEGRRASAESKKGDAAGSVEQAAQSGKSSKADKKSDDNVSLPPMNPGDALAAVAVGADGHET
;
A
#
# COMPACT_ATOMS: atom_id res chain seq x y z
N GLY A 1 16.87 17.27 16.86
CA GLY A 1 15.73 16.51 16.42
C GLY A 1 15.98 15.74 15.14
N TYR A 2 15.27 14.63 14.97
CA TYR A 2 15.36 13.79 13.76
C TYR A 2 14.25 14.12 12.76
N ILE A 3 13.20 14.84 13.20
CA ILE A 3 12.09 15.29 12.38
C ILE A 3 11.88 16.79 12.54
N THR A 4 11.17 17.40 11.60
CA THR A 4 10.70 18.80 11.72
C THR A 4 9.68 18.91 12.87
N TYR A 5 9.30 20.15 13.19
CA TYR A 5 8.28 20.38 14.21
C TYR A 5 6.96 19.68 13.82
N MET A 6 6.37 18.97 14.78
CA MET A 6 5.22 18.08 14.57
C MET A 6 3.89 18.86 14.49
N ARG A 7 3.70 19.58 13.39
CA ARG A 7 2.49 20.31 13.08
C ARG A 7 1.79 19.69 11.88
N THR A 8 0.48 19.44 11.99
CA THR A 8 -0.31 18.67 11.03
C THR A 8 -1.17 19.54 10.10
N ASP A 9 -0.98 20.86 10.11
CA ASP A 9 -1.76 21.82 9.32
C ASP A 9 -1.18 22.09 7.93
N SER A 10 0.02 21.60 7.62
CA SER A 10 0.67 21.78 6.31
C SER A 10 1.15 20.47 5.71
N VAL A 11 1.02 20.34 4.40
CA VAL A 11 1.59 19.26 3.58
C VAL A 11 2.73 19.77 2.68
N THR A 12 3.15 21.02 2.86
CA THR A 12 4.15 21.66 2.01
C THR A 12 5.57 21.20 2.37
N LEU A 13 6.35 20.87 1.36
CA LEU A 13 7.79 20.62 1.47
C LEU A 13 8.57 21.84 0.91
N SER A 14 9.63 22.24 1.59
CA SER A 14 10.57 23.22 1.02
C SER A 14 11.30 22.63 -0.19
N GLN A 15 11.86 23.49 -1.04
CA GLN A 15 12.63 23.05 -2.20
C GLN A 15 13.84 22.19 -1.81
N GLU A 16 14.50 22.56 -0.68
CA GLU A 16 15.59 21.77 -0.13
C GLU A 16 15.14 20.38 0.31
N ALA A 17 13.97 20.26 0.94
CA ALA A 17 13.41 18.99 1.36
C ALA A 17 12.99 18.11 0.17
N ILE A 18 12.43 18.73 -0.88
CA ILE A 18 12.11 18.03 -2.13
C ILE A 18 13.39 17.47 -2.77
N ALA A 19 14.45 18.28 -2.86
CA ALA A 19 15.74 17.83 -3.41
C ALA A 19 16.32 16.68 -2.59
N ALA A 20 16.31 16.78 -1.26
CA ALA A 20 16.78 15.73 -0.36
C ALA A 20 15.98 14.43 -0.48
N ALA A 21 14.64 14.53 -0.59
CA ALA A 21 13.78 13.36 -0.79
C ALA A 21 14.06 12.67 -2.13
N ARG A 22 14.22 13.44 -3.20
CA ARG A 22 14.52 12.92 -4.55
C ARG A 22 15.89 12.24 -4.60
N GLU A 23 16.92 12.84 -3.98
CA GLU A 23 18.25 12.21 -3.83
C GLU A 23 18.15 10.87 -3.08
N ALA A 24 17.40 10.85 -1.97
CA ALA A 24 17.19 9.64 -1.19
C ALA A 24 16.41 8.56 -1.97
N VAL A 25 15.42 8.93 -2.80
CA VAL A 25 14.71 7.98 -3.67
C VAL A 25 15.68 7.32 -4.63
N VAL A 26 16.52 8.09 -5.33
CA VAL A 26 17.49 7.53 -6.27
C VAL A 26 18.46 6.59 -5.55
N LYS A 27 18.98 7.01 -4.39
CA LYS A 27 19.93 6.24 -3.59
C LYS A 27 19.37 4.88 -3.14
N HIS A 28 18.11 4.82 -2.68
CA HIS A 28 17.53 3.64 -2.04
C HIS A 28 16.71 2.76 -2.99
N PHE A 29 16.14 3.35 -4.04
CA PHE A 29 15.21 2.65 -4.93
C PHE A 29 15.64 2.68 -6.40
N GLY A 30 16.51 3.61 -6.80
CA GLY A 30 16.96 3.79 -8.18
C GLY A 30 16.16 4.86 -8.94
N GLU A 31 16.68 5.31 -10.06
CA GLU A 31 16.11 6.37 -10.88
C GLU A 31 14.71 6.05 -11.41
N ASN A 32 14.44 4.79 -11.73
CA ASN A 32 13.13 4.35 -12.23
C ASN A 32 11.99 4.58 -11.24
N TYR A 33 12.31 4.76 -9.95
CA TYR A 33 11.33 5.04 -8.91
C TYR A 33 11.13 6.53 -8.63
N LEU A 34 11.91 7.39 -9.27
CA LEU A 34 11.79 8.82 -9.13
C LEU A 34 10.67 9.33 -10.04
N SER A 35 9.82 10.26 -9.55
CA SER A 35 8.86 10.95 -10.40
C SER A 35 9.58 11.84 -11.42
N ASP A 36 9.04 11.97 -12.63
CA ASP A 36 9.63 12.75 -13.72
C ASP A 36 9.88 14.21 -13.32
N ALA A 37 8.96 14.79 -12.56
CA ALA A 37 9.08 16.14 -12.02
C ALA A 37 8.90 16.14 -10.50
N PRO A 38 9.45 17.16 -9.80
CA PRO A 38 9.19 17.35 -8.38
C PRO A 38 7.70 17.51 -8.10
N LYS A 39 7.17 16.65 -7.22
CA LYS A 39 5.76 16.71 -6.82
C LYS A 39 5.58 17.74 -5.71
N GLN A 40 4.60 18.63 -5.88
CA GLN A 40 4.22 19.63 -4.88
C GLN A 40 2.78 19.37 -4.44
N TYR A 41 2.55 19.54 -3.15
CA TYR A 41 1.24 19.33 -2.53
C TYR A 41 0.80 20.65 -1.89
N ALA A 42 -0.43 21.05 -2.19
CA ALA A 42 -1.03 22.24 -1.60
C ALA A 42 -1.96 21.88 -0.46
N THR A 43 -1.91 22.64 0.62
CA THR A 43 -2.85 22.52 1.74
C THR A 43 -4.20 23.07 1.31
N LYS A 44 -5.26 22.27 1.47
CA LYS A 44 -6.65 22.67 1.13
C LYS A 44 -7.37 23.36 2.29
N THR A 45 -6.76 23.45 3.45
CA THR A 45 -7.39 24.01 4.66
C THR A 45 -7.40 25.52 4.60
N ALA A 46 -8.59 26.12 4.55
CA ALA A 46 -8.74 27.56 4.64
C ALA A 46 -8.19 28.07 6.00
N GLY A 47 -7.26 29.03 5.96
CA GLY A 47 -6.65 29.58 7.17
C GLY A 47 -5.37 28.86 7.64
N ALA A 48 -4.89 27.84 6.94
CA ALA A 48 -3.56 27.28 7.19
C ALA A 48 -2.51 28.38 6.88
N GLN A 49 -1.66 28.66 7.86
CA GLN A 49 -0.52 29.56 7.62
C GLN A 49 0.45 28.88 6.68
N GLU A 50 0.58 29.38 5.46
CA GLU A 50 1.43 28.84 4.40
C GLU A 50 2.94 28.75 4.77
N ALA A 51 3.32 29.31 5.92
CA ALA A 51 4.69 29.39 6.39
C ALA A 51 5.25 28.09 7.01
N HIS A 52 4.44 27.05 7.19
CA HIS A 52 4.88 25.83 7.85
C HIS A 52 5.14 24.70 6.88
N GLU A 53 6.26 24.00 7.09
CA GLU A 53 6.52 22.72 6.42
C GLU A 53 5.73 21.58 7.06
N CYS A 54 5.51 20.52 6.28
CA CYS A 54 4.97 19.28 6.79
C CYS A 54 5.95 18.55 7.74
N ILE A 55 5.47 17.56 8.45
CA ILE A 55 6.31 16.66 9.24
C ILE A 55 7.16 15.81 8.28
N ARG A 56 8.49 15.93 8.40
CA ARG A 56 9.46 15.23 7.56
C ARG A 56 10.76 14.95 8.35
N PRO A 57 11.65 14.08 7.83
CA PRO A 57 13.00 13.99 8.37
C PRO A 57 13.71 15.35 8.35
N ALA A 58 14.41 15.68 9.44
CA ALA A 58 15.09 16.98 9.58
C ALA A 58 16.41 17.01 8.81
N GLY A 59 16.80 18.23 8.41
CA GLY A 59 18.05 18.53 7.73
C GLY A 59 17.96 18.49 6.21
N ALA A 60 19.06 18.88 5.57
CA ALA A 60 19.23 18.93 4.13
C ALA A 60 19.50 17.53 3.50
N LYS A 61 19.92 16.55 4.31
CA LYS A 61 20.06 15.15 3.93
C LYS A 61 19.33 14.30 4.94
N PHE A 62 18.41 13.49 4.46
CA PHE A 62 17.62 12.63 5.32
C PHE A 62 18.48 11.46 5.80
N ARG A 63 18.57 11.30 7.10
CA ARG A 63 19.27 10.16 7.70
C ARG A 63 18.50 8.89 7.43
N ASP A 64 19.21 7.83 7.09
CA ASP A 64 18.61 6.51 6.95
C ASP A 64 18.10 6.02 8.32
N PRO A 65 16.92 5.37 8.38
CA PRO A 65 16.46 4.74 9.62
C PRO A 65 17.49 3.81 10.26
N ALA A 66 18.30 3.11 9.47
CA ALA A 66 19.36 2.25 9.98
C ALA A 66 20.47 3.04 10.72
N GLU A 67 20.77 4.28 10.30
CA GLU A 67 21.79 5.13 10.93
C GLU A 67 21.39 5.63 12.32
N ILE A 68 20.09 5.68 12.60
CA ILE A 68 19.56 6.16 13.87
C ILE A 68 19.05 5.04 14.78
N ALA A 69 19.02 3.80 14.29
CA ALA A 69 18.44 2.66 15.01
C ALA A 69 19.04 2.45 16.41
N SER A 70 20.34 2.70 16.56
CA SER A 70 21.02 2.60 17.87
C SER A 70 20.92 3.86 18.74
N LYS A 71 20.32 4.95 18.22
CA LYS A 71 20.33 6.27 18.88
C LYS A 71 18.97 6.67 19.45
N VAL A 72 17.93 5.92 19.13
CA VAL A 72 16.56 6.19 19.56
C VAL A 72 15.86 4.91 20.03
N PRO A 73 14.87 5.01 20.93
CA PRO A 73 14.02 3.87 21.30
C PRO A 73 13.28 3.27 20.10
N ALA A 74 12.90 1.99 20.22
CA ALA A 74 12.30 1.23 19.12
C ALA A 74 10.97 1.80 18.60
N ASP A 75 10.16 2.38 19.47
CA ASP A 75 8.91 3.07 19.12
C ASP A 75 9.16 4.37 18.32
N GLN A 76 10.15 5.15 18.74
CA GLN A 76 10.57 6.35 18.01
C GLN A 76 11.19 6.01 16.66
N LEU A 77 11.95 4.91 16.57
CA LEU A 77 12.49 4.42 15.31
C LEU A 77 11.37 4.03 14.34
N LYS A 78 10.34 3.34 14.83
CA LYS A 78 9.16 2.99 14.01
C LYS A 78 8.47 4.23 13.45
N LEU A 79 8.25 5.24 14.29
CA LEU A 79 7.64 6.50 13.88
C LEU A 79 8.52 7.24 12.87
N TYR A 80 9.83 7.35 13.12
CA TYR A 80 10.75 7.96 12.18
C TYR A 80 10.75 7.25 10.83
N THR A 81 10.80 5.91 10.84
CA THR A 81 10.76 5.10 9.62
C THR A 81 9.50 5.35 8.81
N LEU A 82 8.35 5.43 9.46
CA LEU A 82 7.08 5.76 8.80
C LEU A 82 7.13 7.15 8.14
N ILE A 83 7.61 8.16 8.87
CA ILE A 83 7.74 9.54 8.35
C ILE A 83 8.71 9.57 7.18
N TRP A 84 9.86 8.89 7.29
CA TRP A 84 10.88 8.80 6.25
C TRP A 84 10.30 8.14 4.99
N GLN A 85 9.64 6.98 5.13
CA GLN A 85 9.01 6.28 4.02
C GLN A 85 7.94 7.12 3.31
N ARG A 86 7.08 7.79 4.06
CA ARG A 86 6.05 8.68 3.51
C ARG A 86 6.65 9.88 2.79
N THR A 87 7.71 10.46 3.34
CA THR A 87 8.40 11.61 2.71
C THR A 87 9.06 11.19 1.39
N LEU A 88 9.68 10.02 1.31
CA LEU A 88 10.24 9.53 0.05
C LEU A 88 9.13 9.18 -0.95
N ALA A 89 8.12 8.44 -0.49
CA ALA A 89 6.99 8.02 -1.32
C ALA A 89 6.29 9.19 -2.04
N CYS A 90 6.20 10.37 -1.39
CA CYS A 90 5.57 11.53 -2.01
C CYS A 90 6.37 12.10 -3.22
N GLN A 91 7.65 11.75 -3.38
CA GLN A 91 8.48 12.13 -4.53
C GLN A 91 8.75 10.98 -5.51
N MET A 92 8.16 9.80 -5.26
CA MET A 92 8.32 8.64 -6.12
C MET A 92 7.32 8.62 -7.28
N ALA A 93 7.65 7.82 -8.29
CA ALA A 93 6.76 7.51 -9.40
C ALA A 93 5.50 6.80 -8.90
N ASP A 94 4.40 6.97 -9.61
CA ASP A 94 3.14 6.32 -9.27
C ASP A 94 3.24 4.80 -9.48
N ALA A 95 2.45 4.05 -8.72
CA ALA A 95 2.25 2.64 -8.98
C ALA A 95 1.37 2.47 -10.22
N THR A 96 1.71 1.52 -11.08
CA THR A 96 0.89 1.16 -12.24
C THR A 96 0.48 -0.30 -12.18
N GLY A 97 -0.69 -0.59 -12.72
CA GLY A 97 -1.21 -1.95 -12.74
C GLY A 97 -2.50 -2.02 -13.54
N SER A 98 -2.99 -3.22 -13.73
CA SER A 98 -4.23 -3.53 -14.45
C SER A 98 -5.26 -4.12 -13.49
N THR A 99 -6.51 -3.68 -13.62
CA THR A 99 -7.64 -4.27 -12.90
C THR A 99 -8.51 -5.04 -13.90
N ALA A 100 -8.66 -6.33 -13.64
CA ALA A 100 -9.57 -7.19 -14.38
C ALA A 100 -10.87 -7.40 -13.60
N THR A 101 -11.99 -7.31 -14.27
CA THR A 101 -13.29 -7.70 -13.72
C THR A 101 -13.87 -8.80 -14.58
N VAL A 102 -14.10 -9.95 -13.96
CA VAL A 102 -14.70 -11.12 -14.62
C VAL A 102 -16.16 -11.24 -14.21
N ARG A 103 -17.03 -11.42 -15.17
CA ARG A 103 -18.43 -11.75 -14.95
C ARG A 103 -18.68 -13.16 -15.42
N LEU A 104 -19.26 -13.96 -14.56
CA LEU A 104 -19.60 -15.35 -14.80
C LEU A 104 -21.11 -15.48 -14.82
N SER A 105 -21.64 -16.21 -15.81
CA SER A 105 -23.03 -16.61 -15.82
C SER A 105 -23.12 -18.13 -15.63
N ALA A 106 -24.07 -18.57 -14.84
CA ALA A 106 -24.36 -19.98 -14.63
C ALA A 106 -25.86 -20.23 -14.79
N SER A 107 -26.24 -21.19 -15.64
CA SER A 107 -27.62 -21.65 -15.77
C SER A 107 -27.95 -22.53 -14.56
N THR A 108 -29.06 -22.24 -13.88
CA THR A 108 -29.57 -23.00 -12.75
C THR A 108 -30.87 -23.70 -13.11
N GLU A 109 -31.11 -24.91 -12.60
CA GLU A 109 -32.30 -25.67 -12.90
C GLU A 109 -33.60 -25.04 -12.36
N SER A 110 -33.52 -24.26 -11.29
CA SER A 110 -34.70 -23.74 -10.57
C SER A 110 -34.95 -22.25 -10.71
N ASN A 111 -33.92 -21.41 -10.95
CA ASN A 111 -34.02 -19.95 -10.87
C ASN A 111 -33.51 -19.19 -12.11
N GLY A 112 -33.30 -19.90 -13.24
CA GLY A 112 -32.79 -19.24 -14.45
C GLY A 112 -31.29 -19.00 -14.41
N GLU A 113 -30.83 -17.80 -14.82
CA GLU A 113 -29.41 -17.47 -14.92
C GLU A 113 -28.92 -16.76 -13.65
N ALA A 114 -27.88 -17.29 -13.01
CA ALA A 114 -27.19 -16.67 -11.91
C ALA A 114 -25.93 -15.95 -12.40
N MET A 115 -25.74 -14.71 -11.97
CA MET A 115 -24.58 -13.87 -12.34
C MET A 115 -23.65 -13.70 -11.14
N PHE A 116 -22.37 -13.95 -11.37
CA PHE A 116 -21.31 -13.73 -10.39
C PHE A 116 -20.31 -12.73 -10.95
N GLN A 117 -19.66 -11.96 -10.08
CA GLN A 117 -18.61 -11.02 -10.47
C GLN A 117 -17.43 -11.16 -9.52
N ALA A 118 -16.23 -11.20 -10.09
CA ALA A 118 -14.97 -11.10 -9.35
C ALA A 118 -14.10 -10.02 -9.98
N SER A 119 -13.39 -9.27 -9.13
CA SER A 119 -12.42 -8.26 -9.59
C SER A 119 -11.09 -8.51 -8.92
N GLY A 120 -10.00 -8.36 -9.68
CA GLY A 120 -8.64 -8.49 -9.18
C GLY A 120 -7.73 -7.46 -9.82
N THR A 121 -6.73 -6.99 -9.05
CA THR A 121 -5.75 -6.02 -9.52
C THR A 121 -4.36 -6.65 -9.52
N VAL A 122 -3.64 -6.50 -10.63
CA VAL A 122 -2.24 -6.90 -10.77
C VAL A 122 -1.37 -5.64 -10.81
N ILE A 123 -0.45 -5.52 -9.85
CA ILE A 123 0.53 -4.43 -9.83
C ILE A 123 1.69 -4.79 -10.78
N GLU A 124 1.86 -4.03 -11.83
CA GLU A 124 2.94 -4.20 -12.83
C GLU A 124 4.20 -3.48 -12.39
N PHE A 125 4.05 -2.25 -11.91
CA PHE A 125 5.12 -1.46 -11.33
C PHE A 125 4.70 -0.93 -9.97
N PRO A 126 5.42 -1.25 -8.88
CA PRO A 126 5.00 -0.90 -7.53
C PRO A 126 5.16 0.60 -7.19
N GLY A 127 5.98 1.37 -7.95
CA GLY A 127 6.15 2.79 -7.70
C GLY A 127 6.40 3.13 -6.23
N PHE A 128 5.70 4.12 -5.70
CA PHE A 128 5.80 4.56 -4.30
C PHE A 128 5.45 3.47 -3.26
N MET A 129 4.66 2.47 -3.63
CA MET A 129 4.29 1.36 -2.74
C MET A 129 5.51 0.55 -2.28
N LYS A 130 6.61 0.60 -3.04
CA LYS A 130 7.86 -0.06 -2.65
C LYS A 130 8.47 0.55 -1.39
N ALA A 131 8.35 1.86 -1.20
CA ALA A 131 8.85 2.55 -0.01
C ALA A 131 8.00 2.26 1.23
N THR A 132 6.68 2.14 1.08
CA THR A 132 5.74 1.89 2.18
C THR A 132 5.62 0.41 2.54
N GLY A 133 6.15 -0.49 1.71
CA GLY A 133 6.04 -1.94 1.89
C GLY A 133 4.69 -2.54 1.49
N GLU A 134 3.76 -1.72 1.01
CA GLU A 134 2.44 -2.16 0.57
C GLU A 134 2.52 -3.09 -0.66
N GLY A 135 3.46 -2.84 -1.56
CA GLY A 135 3.69 -3.69 -2.74
C GLY A 135 4.15 -5.13 -2.44
N ARG A 136 4.68 -5.39 -1.24
CA ARG A 136 5.04 -6.76 -0.82
C ARG A 136 3.83 -7.58 -0.41
N ARG A 137 2.78 -6.96 0.10
CA ARG A 137 1.55 -7.65 0.48
C ARG A 137 0.81 -8.14 -0.76
N ALA A 138 0.68 -7.29 -1.78
CA ALA A 138 0.06 -7.66 -3.05
C ALA A 138 0.81 -8.81 -3.77
N SER A 139 2.17 -8.82 -3.76
CA SER A 139 2.98 -9.87 -4.40
C SER A 139 3.14 -11.14 -3.57
N ALA A 140 2.96 -11.08 -2.24
CA ALA A 140 3.05 -12.27 -1.37
C ALA A 140 1.76 -13.09 -1.38
N GLU A 141 0.60 -12.44 -1.58
CA GLU A 141 -0.68 -13.13 -1.71
C GLU A 141 -0.82 -13.86 -3.05
N SER A 142 -0.23 -13.35 -4.14
CA SER A 142 -0.21 -14.05 -5.43
C SER A 142 0.68 -15.30 -5.46
N LYS A 143 1.62 -15.47 -4.49
CA LYS A 143 2.48 -16.66 -4.40
C LYS A 143 1.96 -17.76 -3.48
N LYS A 144 0.85 -17.53 -2.77
CA LYS A 144 0.30 -18.51 -1.82
C LYS A 144 -0.73 -19.45 -2.43
N GLY A 145 -0.99 -19.35 -3.75
CA GLY A 145 -1.91 -20.18 -4.49
C GLY A 145 -1.38 -21.56 -4.91
N ASP A 146 -0.05 -21.82 -4.87
CA ASP A 146 0.56 -23.04 -5.44
C ASP A 146 1.39 -23.85 -4.44
N ALA A 147 0.97 -23.99 -3.18
CA ALA A 147 1.59 -24.98 -2.29
C ALA A 147 0.57 -25.51 -1.30
N ALA A 148 -0.13 -26.55 -1.70
CA ALA A 148 -0.76 -27.48 -0.77
C ALA A 148 0.31 -28.38 -0.13
N GLY A 149 0.39 -28.38 1.20
CA GLY A 149 1.12 -29.42 1.93
C GLY A 149 1.78 -29.00 3.22
N SER A 150 1.23 -29.56 4.30
CA SER A 150 1.80 -29.83 5.64
C SER A 150 1.68 -28.76 6.74
N VAL A 151 0.75 -29.02 7.57
CA VAL A 151 0.56 -29.18 9.03
C VAL A 151 1.78 -28.83 9.92
N GLU A 152 1.62 -27.99 10.90
CA GLU A 152 1.50 -28.23 12.36
C GLU A 152 1.69 -26.96 13.21
N GLN A 153 0.72 -26.78 14.05
CA GLN A 153 0.66 -26.34 15.44
C GLN A 153 1.68 -25.36 16.03
N ALA A 154 1.19 -24.25 16.58
CA ALA A 154 1.17 -23.98 18.03
C ALA A 154 0.43 -22.67 18.37
N ALA A 155 -0.46 -22.81 19.19
CA ALA A 155 -1.33 -22.25 20.18
C ALA A 155 -0.97 -20.88 20.83
N GLN A 156 -2.10 -20.13 21.14
CA GLN A 156 -2.36 -19.24 22.30
C GLN A 156 -1.60 -17.89 22.32
N SER A 157 -2.17 -16.76 22.55
CA SER A 157 -3.38 -16.27 23.22
C SER A 157 -3.45 -14.76 23.06
N GLY A 158 -4.64 -14.16 23.13
CA GLY A 158 -4.73 -12.72 23.46
C GLY A 158 -5.84 -11.97 22.73
N LYS A 159 -6.95 -11.83 23.42
CA LYS A 159 -8.19 -11.12 23.16
C LYS A 159 -8.11 -9.75 22.51
N SER A 160 -9.10 -9.52 21.61
CA SER A 160 -10.00 -8.36 21.55
C SER A 160 -9.50 -7.08 20.89
N SER A 161 -10.02 -6.79 19.73
CA SER A 161 -11.01 -5.74 19.52
C SER A 161 -11.52 -5.78 18.08
N LYS A 162 -12.84 -5.84 17.95
CA LYS A 162 -13.59 -5.67 16.71
C LYS A 162 -13.29 -4.28 16.16
N ALA A 163 -12.65 -4.22 15.01
CA ALA A 163 -12.66 -3.06 14.13
C ALA A 163 -12.97 -3.57 12.73
N ASP A 164 -13.93 -2.96 12.11
CA ASP A 164 -14.49 -3.28 10.80
C ASP A 164 -13.41 -3.62 9.78
N LYS A 165 -13.33 -4.89 9.42
CA LYS A 165 -12.59 -5.37 8.27
C LYS A 165 -13.42 -5.06 7.03
N LYS A 166 -13.18 -3.92 6.40
CA LYS A 166 -13.36 -3.79 4.97
C LYS A 166 -12.31 -4.70 4.35
N SER A 167 -12.72 -5.86 3.89
CA SER A 167 -11.90 -6.76 3.10
C SER A 167 -11.72 -6.13 1.71
N ASP A 168 -10.65 -5.37 1.52
CA ASP A 168 -10.08 -5.18 0.19
C ASP A 168 -9.36 -6.49 -0.15
N ASP A 169 -10.14 -7.49 -0.54
CA ASP A 169 -9.66 -8.73 -1.11
C ASP A 169 -9.13 -8.42 -2.51
N ASN A 170 -7.86 -8.03 -2.57
CA ASN A 170 -7.12 -7.90 -3.82
C ASN A 170 -6.76 -9.31 -4.32
N VAL A 171 -7.77 -10.00 -4.84
CA VAL A 171 -7.63 -11.35 -5.37
C VAL A 171 -6.92 -11.27 -6.72
N SER A 172 -5.80 -11.96 -6.86
CA SER A 172 -5.17 -12.17 -8.17
C SER A 172 -6.04 -13.13 -8.98
N LEU A 173 -6.68 -12.63 -10.03
CA LEU A 173 -7.44 -13.46 -10.94
C LEU A 173 -6.48 -14.16 -11.91
N PRO A 174 -6.70 -15.46 -12.22
CA PRO A 174 -5.96 -16.14 -13.26
C PRO A 174 -6.26 -15.52 -14.64
N PRO A 175 -5.40 -15.71 -15.63
CA PRO A 175 -5.70 -15.28 -16.99
C PRO A 175 -6.93 -16.02 -17.52
N MET A 176 -7.94 -15.29 -17.96
CA MET A 176 -9.20 -15.79 -18.47
C MET A 176 -9.59 -15.05 -19.73
N ASN A 177 -10.23 -15.77 -20.69
CA ASN A 177 -10.74 -15.19 -21.90
C ASN A 177 -12.28 -15.21 -21.91
N PRO A 178 -12.93 -14.30 -22.62
CA PRO A 178 -14.37 -14.37 -22.82
C PRO A 178 -14.77 -15.68 -23.47
N GLY A 179 -15.72 -16.39 -22.86
CA GLY A 179 -16.21 -17.69 -23.33
C GLY A 179 -15.52 -18.91 -22.72
N ASP A 180 -14.53 -18.75 -21.84
CA ASP A 180 -13.93 -19.84 -21.09
C ASP A 180 -14.99 -20.50 -20.19
N ALA A 181 -15.09 -21.83 -20.27
CA ALA A 181 -15.97 -22.62 -19.40
C ALA A 181 -15.29 -22.86 -18.04
N LEU A 182 -15.99 -22.54 -16.97
CA LEU A 182 -15.50 -22.71 -15.60
C LEU A 182 -16.36 -23.73 -14.85
N ALA A 183 -15.73 -24.56 -14.03
CA ALA A 183 -16.41 -25.47 -13.13
C ALA A 183 -16.47 -24.87 -11.72
N ALA A 184 -17.67 -24.83 -11.12
CA ALA A 184 -17.83 -24.45 -9.73
C ALA A 184 -17.27 -25.55 -8.83
N VAL A 185 -16.30 -25.25 -7.99
CA VAL A 185 -15.69 -26.18 -7.02
C VAL A 185 -16.46 -26.15 -5.70
N ALA A 186 -16.87 -24.98 -5.28
CA ALA A 186 -17.69 -24.76 -4.08
C ALA A 186 -18.47 -23.45 -4.19
N VAL A 187 -19.67 -23.42 -3.64
CA VAL A 187 -20.47 -22.21 -3.49
C VAL A 187 -20.83 -22.06 -2.02
N GLY A 188 -20.42 -20.95 -1.41
CA GLY A 188 -20.77 -20.58 -0.04
C GLY A 188 -21.64 -19.33 -0.06
N ALA A 189 -22.61 -19.25 0.85
CA ALA A 189 -23.41 -18.05 1.07
C ALA A 189 -23.06 -17.44 2.42
N ASP A 190 -22.46 -16.25 2.40
CA ASP A 190 -22.22 -15.45 3.59
C ASP A 190 -23.24 -14.31 3.62
N GLY A 191 -24.08 -14.27 4.66
CA GLY A 191 -25.06 -13.21 4.86
C GLY A 191 -24.36 -11.93 5.35
N HIS A 192 -24.58 -10.80 4.69
CA HIS A 192 -24.25 -9.48 5.21
C HIS A 192 -25.52 -8.85 5.80
N GLU A 193 -25.52 -8.62 7.10
CA GLU A 193 -26.53 -7.75 7.73
C GLU A 193 -26.14 -6.28 7.44
N THR A 194 -27.07 -5.54 6.85
CA THR A 194 -26.97 -4.09 6.58
C THR A 194 -27.48 -3.27 7.77
#